data_3d3829ba6e34f7258b6e291efac17cbb
#
_entry.id   3d3829ba6e34f7258b6e291efac17cbb
#
_cell.length_a   1.000
_cell.length_b   1.000
_cell.length_c   1.000
_cell.angle_alpha   90.00
_cell.angle_beta   90.00
_cell.angle_gamma   90.00
#
_symmetry.space_group_name_H-M   'P 1'
#
loop_
_entity.id
_entity.type
_entity.pdbx_description
1 polymer ?
#
loop_
_entity_poly.entity_id
_entity_poly.type
_entity_poly.pdbx_seq_one_letter_code
_entity_poly.pdbx_strand_id
1 'polypeptide(L)'
;MARDAVEVETGRDPTGAVIWLHGLGADGHDFEPLVPELVRAGERPLRFVFPHAPIRPVTLNGGFAMRAWYDIVSLDRRGPEDEAGIRASQATVEALIRRENERGIASERIVLAGFSQGGAMAVLVGVRYPETLAGIMGLSCYMLRATQLAAERHAANRSTPVFLAHGTEDPVVLPALGEEARRLLEGASYAVEWHTYNMPHSVCPQEVADVAAWLRRVV
;
A
#
# COMPACT_ATOMS: atom_id res chain seq x y z
N MET A 1 7.14 -24.58 6.77
CA MET A 1 7.46 -23.13 6.78
C MET A 1 6.15 -22.39 6.65
N ALA A 2 5.84 -21.43 7.55
CA ALA A 2 4.69 -20.57 7.36
C ALA A 2 4.89 -19.82 6.03
N ARG A 3 3.85 -19.73 5.20
CA ARG A 3 3.94 -18.96 3.95
C ARG A 3 4.13 -17.50 4.33
N ASP A 4 5.12 -16.84 3.73
CA ASP A 4 5.42 -15.42 4.02
C ASP A 4 4.33 -14.47 3.49
N ALA A 5 3.35 -14.99 2.74
CA ALA A 5 2.21 -14.26 2.20
C ALA A 5 1.00 -15.18 1.96
N VAL A 6 -0.20 -14.60 2.04
CA VAL A 6 -1.43 -15.18 1.50
C VAL A 6 -1.52 -14.81 0.02
N GLU A 7 -1.87 -15.77 -0.83
CA GLU A 7 -2.02 -15.53 -2.27
C GLU A 7 -3.40 -15.98 -2.74
N VAL A 8 -4.05 -15.13 -3.55
CA VAL A 8 -5.34 -15.42 -4.19
C VAL A 8 -5.22 -15.11 -5.67
N GLU A 9 -5.54 -16.11 -6.52
CA GLU A 9 -5.64 -15.91 -7.96
C GLU A 9 -7.11 -15.88 -8.38
N THR A 10 -7.51 -14.84 -9.12
CA THR A 10 -8.91 -14.66 -9.55
C THR A 10 -9.26 -15.47 -10.81
N GLY A 11 -8.29 -16.17 -11.37
CA GLY A 11 -8.43 -17.05 -12.53
C GLY A 11 -7.11 -17.70 -12.90
N ARG A 12 -7.12 -18.50 -13.98
CA ARG A 12 -5.91 -19.15 -14.49
C ARG A 12 -5.01 -18.14 -15.20
N ASP A 13 -3.70 -18.33 -15.09
CA ASP A 13 -2.68 -17.55 -15.80
C ASP A 13 -2.82 -16.04 -15.55
N PRO A 14 -2.67 -15.56 -14.30
CA PRO A 14 -2.83 -14.15 -13.96
C PRO A 14 -1.86 -13.28 -14.78
N THR A 15 -2.41 -12.20 -15.35
CA THR A 15 -1.68 -11.28 -16.21
C THR A 15 -1.27 -9.98 -15.52
N GLY A 16 -1.59 -9.84 -14.26
CA GLY A 16 -1.21 -8.73 -13.39
C GLY A 16 -1.21 -9.16 -11.93
N ALA A 17 -0.61 -8.35 -11.06
CA ALA A 17 -0.58 -8.62 -9.64
C ALA A 17 -0.93 -7.38 -8.81
N VAL A 18 -1.49 -7.61 -7.63
CA VAL A 18 -1.68 -6.60 -6.59
C VAL A 18 -0.98 -7.07 -5.33
N ILE A 19 0.09 -6.36 -4.93
CA ILE A 19 0.77 -6.60 -3.67
C ILE A 19 0.14 -5.66 -2.66
N TRP A 20 -0.60 -6.21 -1.68
CA TRP A 20 -1.40 -5.44 -0.74
C TRP A 20 -0.92 -5.58 0.68
N LEU A 21 -0.44 -4.49 1.26
CA LEU A 21 0.16 -4.43 2.59
C LEU A 21 -0.90 -4.10 3.65
N HIS A 22 -1.00 -4.93 4.69
CA HIS A 22 -1.94 -4.73 5.80
C HIS A 22 -1.52 -3.62 6.76
N GLY A 23 -2.44 -3.16 7.61
CA GLY A 23 -2.19 -2.20 8.68
C GLY A 23 -1.42 -2.77 9.87
N LEU A 24 -1.05 -1.90 10.81
CA LEU A 24 -0.37 -2.28 12.06
C LEU A 24 -1.20 -3.30 12.85
N GLY A 25 -0.57 -4.39 13.29
CA GLY A 25 -1.18 -5.43 14.11
C GLY A 25 -2.06 -6.44 13.36
N ALA A 26 -2.42 -6.15 12.10
CA ALA A 26 -3.12 -7.09 11.22
C ALA A 26 -2.15 -8.08 10.57
N ASP A 27 -2.62 -8.85 9.60
CA ASP A 27 -1.80 -9.78 8.82
C ASP A 27 -2.32 -9.92 7.37
N GLY A 28 -1.75 -10.83 6.58
CA GLY A 28 -2.11 -11.03 5.18
C GLY A 28 -3.55 -11.49 4.94
N HIS A 29 -4.30 -11.91 5.96
CA HIS A 29 -5.70 -12.29 5.81
C HIS A 29 -6.68 -11.11 5.93
N ASP A 30 -6.20 -9.94 6.32
CA ASP A 30 -7.03 -8.76 6.61
C ASP A 30 -7.87 -8.31 5.39
N PHE A 31 -7.25 -8.25 4.22
CA PHE A 31 -7.88 -7.80 2.97
C PHE A 31 -8.21 -8.94 1.98
N GLU A 32 -7.79 -10.17 2.26
CA GLU A 32 -8.11 -11.35 1.43
C GLU A 32 -9.62 -11.49 1.13
N PRO A 33 -10.53 -11.30 2.11
CA PRO A 33 -11.97 -11.46 1.88
C PRO A 33 -12.57 -10.48 0.86
N LEU A 34 -11.90 -9.37 0.55
CA LEU A 34 -12.39 -8.37 -0.40
C LEU A 34 -12.11 -8.73 -1.87
N VAL A 35 -11.26 -9.72 -2.15
CA VAL A 35 -10.87 -10.06 -3.52
C VAL A 35 -12.07 -10.31 -4.45
N PRO A 36 -13.14 -11.03 -4.04
CA PRO A 36 -14.30 -11.24 -4.90
C PRO A 36 -15.07 -9.96 -5.26
N GLU A 37 -14.94 -8.89 -4.44
CA GLU A 37 -15.57 -7.59 -4.71
C GLU A 37 -14.67 -6.71 -5.61
N LEU A 38 -13.35 -6.93 -5.57
CA LEU A 38 -12.37 -6.17 -6.35
C LEU A 38 -12.27 -6.63 -7.80
N VAL A 39 -12.43 -7.95 -8.07
CA VAL A 39 -12.34 -8.53 -9.42
C VAL A 39 -13.54 -9.42 -9.67
N ARG A 40 -14.33 -9.08 -10.70
CA ARG A 40 -15.53 -9.85 -11.08
C ARG A 40 -15.16 -11.04 -11.95
N ALA A 41 -16.00 -12.06 -11.91
CA ALA A 41 -15.87 -13.21 -12.79
C ALA A 41 -15.86 -12.78 -14.28
N GLY A 42 -14.87 -13.23 -15.03
CA GLY A 42 -14.70 -12.91 -16.45
C GLY A 42 -13.82 -11.68 -16.73
N GLU A 43 -13.40 -10.94 -15.69
CA GLU A 43 -12.35 -9.91 -15.84
C GLU A 43 -10.97 -10.55 -15.98
N ARG A 44 -9.95 -9.74 -16.32
CA ARG A 44 -8.56 -10.22 -16.43
C ARG A 44 -8.12 -10.87 -15.13
N PRO A 45 -7.55 -12.07 -15.16
CA PRO A 45 -7.06 -12.74 -13.95
C PRO A 45 -5.93 -11.94 -13.31
N LEU A 46 -6.06 -11.70 -12.01
CA LEU A 46 -5.03 -11.05 -11.19
C LEU A 46 -4.56 -12.00 -10.09
N ARG A 47 -3.32 -11.85 -9.68
CA ARG A 47 -2.79 -12.44 -8.45
C ARG A 47 -2.71 -11.38 -7.37
N PHE A 48 -3.43 -11.61 -6.28
CA PHE A 48 -3.30 -10.84 -5.06
C PHE A 48 -2.27 -11.49 -4.15
N VAL A 49 -1.33 -10.69 -3.68
CA VAL A 49 -0.28 -11.10 -2.74
C VAL A 49 -0.44 -10.24 -1.49
N PHE A 50 -0.77 -10.87 -0.38
CA PHE A 50 -0.95 -10.25 0.93
C PHE A 50 0.17 -10.72 1.86
N PRO A 51 1.32 -10.04 1.90
CA PRO A 51 2.43 -10.46 2.75
C PRO A 51 2.15 -10.20 4.22
N HIS A 52 2.78 -11.02 5.08
CA HIS A 52 2.79 -10.80 6.51
C HIS A 52 3.97 -9.92 6.90
N ALA A 53 3.70 -8.78 7.57
CA ALA A 53 4.77 -8.01 8.18
C ALA A 53 5.48 -8.82 9.28
N PRO A 54 6.76 -8.56 9.55
CA PRO A 54 7.46 -9.21 10.65
C PRO A 54 6.84 -8.85 12.00
N ILE A 55 6.96 -9.77 12.97
CA ILE A 55 6.59 -9.47 14.36
C ILE A 55 7.75 -8.70 14.98
N ARG A 56 7.45 -7.51 15.52
CA ARG A 56 8.43 -6.65 16.18
C ARG A 56 7.81 -5.88 17.35
N PRO A 57 8.58 -5.41 18.32
CA PRO A 57 8.11 -4.46 19.31
C PRO A 57 7.63 -3.17 18.64
N VAL A 58 6.52 -2.60 19.13
CA VAL A 58 5.96 -1.32 18.65
C VAL A 58 5.93 -0.34 19.79
N THR A 59 6.71 0.73 19.71
CA THR A 59 6.89 1.72 20.78
C THR A 59 5.57 2.39 21.17
N LEU A 60 4.75 2.77 20.20
CA LEU A 60 3.42 3.34 20.42
C LEU A 60 2.54 2.47 21.32
N ASN A 61 2.69 1.15 21.27
CA ASN A 61 1.93 0.18 22.04
C ASN A 61 2.74 -0.34 23.26
N GLY A 62 3.59 0.49 23.85
CA GLY A 62 4.37 0.14 25.03
C GLY A 62 5.42 -0.96 24.78
N GLY A 63 5.87 -1.14 23.55
CA GLY A 63 6.83 -2.18 23.17
C GLY A 63 6.20 -3.57 22.96
N PHE A 64 4.87 -3.66 22.89
CA PHE A 64 4.20 -4.93 22.63
C PHE A 64 4.56 -5.45 21.22
N ALA A 65 4.91 -6.74 21.14
CA ALA A 65 5.30 -7.35 19.88
C ALA A 65 4.07 -7.67 19.02
N MET A 66 4.03 -7.12 17.82
CA MET A 66 2.97 -7.36 16.84
C MET A 66 3.51 -7.25 15.41
N ARG A 67 2.71 -7.65 14.42
CA ARG A 67 3.06 -7.46 13.02
C ARG A 67 3.11 -5.98 12.68
N ALA A 68 4.27 -5.52 12.23
CA ALA A 68 4.50 -4.14 11.88
C ALA A 68 5.58 -4.03 10.79
N TRP A 69 5.35 -3.17 9.80
CA TRP A 69 6.33 -2.88 8.75
C TRP A 69 7.53 -2.09 9.29
N TYR A 70 7.29 -1.20 10.23
CA TYR A 70 8.31 -0.40 10.94
C TYR A 70 7.76 -0.01 12.32
N ASP A 71 8.64 0.45 13.21
CA ASP A 71 8.22 0.94 14.51
C ASP A 71 7.52 2.30 14.40
N ILE A 72 6.48 2.48 15.20
CA ILE A 72 5.74 3.74 15.33
C ILE A 72 5.91 4.27 16.75
N VAL A 73 6.45 5.49 16.87
CA VAL A 73 6.68 6.13 18.16
C VAL A 73 5.45 6.90 18.64
N SER A 74 4.74 7.59 17.71
CA SER A 74 3.56 8.39 18.04
C SER A 74 2.56 8.45 16.88
N LEU A 75 1.27 8.69 17.18
CA LEU A 75 0.21 8.82 16.17
C LEU A 75 0.29 10.13 15.40
N ASP A 76 0.78 11.20 16.02
CA ASP A 76 0.90 12.52 15.39
C ASP A 76 2.04 12.63 14.37
N ARG A 77 2.85 11.55 14.24
CA ARG A 77 3.97 11.43 13.30
C ARG A 77 5.04 12.53 13.42
N ARG A 78 5.12 13.21 14.56
CA ARG A 78 6.11 14.26 14.85
C ARG A 78 7.42 13.73 15.41
N GLY A 79 7.46 12.46 15.81
CA GLY A 79 8.66 11.79 16.30
C GLY A 79 9.59 11.36 15.16
N PRO A 80 10.79 10.84 15.53
CA PRO A 80 11.68 10.24 14.54
C PRO A 80 11.06 9.01 13.90
N GLU A 81 11.26 8.85 12.58
CA GLU A 81 10.86 7.65 11.87
C GLU A 81 11.87 6.52 12.10
N ASP A 82 11.39 5.27 12.19
CA ASP A 82 12.23 4.06 12.21
C ASP A 82 12.85 3.81 10.83
N GLU A 83 13.89 4.56 10.50
CA GLU A 83 14.55 4.46 9.19
C GLU A 83 15.03 3.04 8.87
N ALA A 84 15.56 2.33 9.86
CA ALA A 84 16.05 0.96 9.67
C ALA A 84 14.91 -0.02 9.36
N GLY A 85 13.81 0.06 10.09
CA GLY A 85 12.61 -0.76 9.84
C GLY A 85 11.94 -0.44 8.52
N ILE A 86 11.86 0.85 8.15
CA ILE A 86 11.33 1.30 6.86
C ILE A 86 12.17 0.72 5.71
N ARG A 87 13.51 0.82 5.78
CA ARG A 87 14.40 0.28 4.73
C ARG A 87 14.32 -1.25 4.63
N ALA A 88 14.24 -1.95 5.76
CA ALA A 88 14.09 -3.40 5.78
C ALA A 88 12.77 -3.83 5.12
N SER A 89 11.68 -3.14 5.42
CA SER A 89 10.37 -3.40 4.83
C SER A 89 10.31 -3.02 3.35
N GLN A 90 10.97 -1.93 2.94
CA GLN A 90 11.14 -1.57 1.54
C GLN A 90 11.82 -2.72 0.77
N ALA A 91 12.95 -3.24 1.26
CA ALA A 91 13.64 -4.36 0.63
C ALA A 91 12.76 -5.62 0.52
N THR A 92 11.92 -5.88 1.53
CA THR A 92 10.94 -6.98 1.51
C THR A 92 9.90 -6.78 0.40
N VAL A 93 9.31 -5.59 0.28
CA VAL A 93 8.30 -5.29 -0.75
C VAL A 93 8.91 -5.35 -2.15
N GLU A 94 10.11 -4.81 -2.33
CA GLU A 94 10.84 -4.91 -3.60
C GLU A 94 11.15 -6.37 -3.98
N ALA A 95 11.47 -7.22 -3.00
CA ALA A 95 11.66 -8.65 -3.25
C ALA A 95 10.35 -9.34 -3.70
N LEU A 96 9.19 -8.90 -3.20
CA LEU A 96 7.89 -9.40 -3.67
C LEU A 96 7.62 -8.98 -5.12
N ILE A 97 7.95 -7.76 -5.52
CA ILE A 97 7.83 -7.32 -6.91
C ILE A 97 8.72 -8.19 -7.81
N ARG A 98 10.00 -8.37 -7.45
CA ARG A 98 10.93 -9.22 -8.21
C ARG A 98 10.43 -10.66 -8.32
N ARG A 99 9.85 -11.20 -7.25
CA ARG A 99 9.24 -12.55 -7.27
C ARG A 99 8.11 -12.64 -8.30
N GLU A 100 7.26 -11.63 -8.40
CA GLU A 100 6.19 -11.62 -9.41
C GLU A 100 6.76 -11.46 -10.83
N ASN A 101 7.84 -10.69 -11.01
CA ASN A 101 8.54 -10.64 -12.31
C ASN A 101 9.12 -12.00 -12.71
N GLU A 102 9.76 -12.73 -11.78
CA GLU A 102 10.26 -14.09 -11.99
C GLU A 102 9.14 -15.09 -12.35
N ARG A 103 7.91 -14.81 -11.89
CA ARG A 103 6.70 -15.59 -12.19
C ARG A 103 6.01 -15.15 -13.48
N GLY A 104 6.61 -14.22 -14.24
CA GLY A 104 6.14 -13.78 -15.55
C GLY A 104 5.22 -12.56 -15.56
N ILE A 105 5.02 -11.87 -14.43
CA ILE A 105 4.24 -10.63 -14.36
C ILE A 105 5.21 -9.43 -14.37
N ALA A 106 5.25 -8.67 -15.44
CA ALA A 106 6.11 -7.49 -15.57
C ALA A 106 5.72 -6.41 -14.56
N SER A 107 6.70 -5.58 -14.11
CA SER A 107 6.50 -4.53 -13.11
C SER A 107 5.37 -3.56 -13.48
N GLU A 108 5.22 -3.22 -14.76
CA GLU A 108 4.15 -2.38 -15.30
C GLU A 108 2.74 -3.00 -15.24
N ARG A 109 2.65 -4.24 -14.74
CA ARG A 109 1.41 -4.98 -14.46
C ARG A 109 1.24 -5.26 -12.97
N ILE A 110 2.03 -4.61 -12.11
CA ILE A 110 1.98 -4.77 -10.65
C ILE A 110 1.48 -3.48 -10.01
N VAL A 111 0.45 -3.59 -9.18
CA VAL A 111 -0.02 -2.52 -8.29
C VAL A 111 0.56 -2.75 -6.90
N LEU A 112 1.15 -1.70 -6.31
CA LEU A 112 1.44 -1.67 -4.89
C LEU A 112 0.28 -1.00 -4.15
N ALA A 113 -0.34 -1.72 -3.26
CA ALA A 113 -1.48 -1.28 -2.47
C ALA A 113 -1.23 -1.46 -0.97
N GLY A 114 -1.92 -0.70 -0.15
CA GLY A 114 -1.90 -0.94 1.29
C GLY A 114 -2.85 -0.04 2.07
N PHE A 115 -3.12 -0.45 3.30
CA PHE A 115 -3.96 0.24 4.25
C PHE A 115 -3.13 0.72 5.44
N SER A 116 -3.38 1.94 5.92
CA SER A 116 -2.76 2.50 7.11
C SER A 116 -1.22 2.45 7.04
N GLN A 117 -0.52 1.76 7.96
CA GLN A 117 0.92 1.56 7.92
C GLN A 117 1.39 0.90 6.60
N GLY A 118 0.64 -0.09 6.11
CA GLY A 118 0.92 -0.72 4.82
C GLY A 118 0.71 0.21 3.64
N GLY A 119 -0.28 1.11 3.70
CA GLY A 119 -0.50 2.15 2.69
C GLY A 119 0.66 3.14 2.61
N ALA A 120 1.16 3.58 3.77
CA ALA A 120 2.33 4.44 3.84
C ALA A 120 3.58 3.77 3.22
N MET A 121 3.76 2.46 3.46
CA MET A 121 4.84 1.68 2.83
C MET A 121 4.63 1.49 1.32
N ALA A 122 3.42 1.20 0.88
CA ALA A 122 3.12 1.03 -0.55
C ALA A 122 3.43 2.31 -1.35
N VAL A 123 3.02 3.48 -0.82
CA VAL A 123 3.33 4.78 -1.41
C VAL A 123 4.84 5.03 -1.40
N LEU A 124 5.50 4.82 -0.25
CA LEU A 124 6.96 5.04 -0.12
C LEU A 124 7.75 4.23 -1.14
N VAL A 125 7.46 2.92 -1.25
CA VAL A 125 8.17 2.03 -2.19
C VAL A 125 7.80 2.36 -3.62
N GLY A 126 6.51 2.54 -3.92
CA GLY A 126 6.04 2.78 -5.27
C GLY A 126 6.67 3.99 -5.95
N VAL A 127 6.79 5.10 -5.23
CA VAL A 127 7.43 6.31 -5.79
C VAL A 127 8.95 6.21 -5.94
N ARG A 128 9.59 5.20 -5.31
CA ARG A 128 11.04 4.98 -5.30
C ARG A 128 11.49 3.79 -6.15
N TYR A 129 10.56 2.93 -6.55
CA TYR A 129 10.90 1.71 -7.30
C TYR A 129 11.52 2.06 -8.66
N PRO A 130 12.60 1.35 -9.07
CA PRO A 130 13.36 1.73 -10.27
C PRO A 130 12.72 1.33 -11.60
N GLU A 131 11.64 0.55 -11.57
CA GLU A 131 10.86 0.17 -12.74
C GLU A 131 9.45 0.73 -12.66
N THR A 132 8.81 0.95 -13.81
CA THR A 132 7.43 1.46 -13.87
C THR A 132 6.45 0.44 -13.28
N LEU A 133 5.58 0.88 -12.39
CA LEU A 133 4.49 0.09 -11.82
C LEU A 133 3.16 0.42 -12.53
N ALA A 134 2.20 -0.51 -12.47
CA ALA A 134 0.84 -0.28 -12.95
C ALA A 134 0.13 0.82 -12.17
N GLY A 135 0.34 0.87 -10.86
CA GLY A 135 -0.28 1.83 -9.98
C GLY A 135 0.21 1.76 -8.54
N ILE A 136 -0.06 2.81 -7.80
CA ILE A 136 0.26 2.95 -6.36
C ILE A 136 -1.02 3.31 -5.63
N MET A 137 -1.35 2.58 -4.56
CA MET A 137 -2.57 2.80 -3.78
C MET A 137 -2.26 2.91 -2.29
N GLY A 138 -2.74 3.98 -1.66
CA GLY A 138 -2.67 4.17 -0.22
C GLY A 138 -4.05 4.49 0.38
N LEU A 139 -4.56 3.61 1.25
CA LEU A 139 -5.84 3.78 1.92
C LEU A 139 -5.61 4.17 3.39
N SER A 140 -6.27 5.22 3.87
CA SER A 140 -6.20 5.75 5.25
C SER A 140 -4.76 5.84 5.75
N CYS A 141 -3.86 6.41 4.94
CA CYS A 141 -2.43 6.44 5.20
C CYS A 141 -1.84 7.86 5.21
N TYR A 142 -0.54 7.95 5.35
CA TYR A 142 0.24 9.17 5.42
C TYR A 142 1.55 9.01 4.65
N MET A 143 2.27 10.10 4.44
CA MET A 143 3.53 10.10 3.70
C MET A 143 4.71 9.80 4.65
N LEU A 144 5.42 8.69 4.41
CA LEU A 144 6.71 8.40 5.03
C LEU A 144 7.83 9.13 4.30
N ARG A 145 8.87 9.53 5.07
CA ARG A 145 10.07 10.18 4.54
C ARG A 145 9.73 11.33 3.59
N ALA A 146 8.76 12.16 4.01
CA ALA A 146 8.22 13.24 3.20
C ALA A 146 9.30 14.23 2.72
N THR A 147 10.25 14.56 3.59
CA THR A 147 11.35 15.51 3.29
C THR A 147 12.36 14.94 2.27
N GLN A 148 12.44 13.62 2.13
CA GLN A 148 13.32 12.94 1.18
C GLN A 148 12.64 12.61 -0.16
N LEU A 149 11.32 12.84 -0.29
CA LEU A 149 10.58 12.49 -1.50
C LEU A 149 11.24 13.04 -2.78
N ALA A 150 11.58 14.30 -2.78
CA ALA A 150 12.17 14.96 -3.97
C ALA A 150 13.51 14.36 -4.39
N ALA A 151 14.33 13.93 -3.42
CA ALA A 151 15.66 13.36 -3.65
C ALA A 151 15.62 11.86 -3.99
N GLU A 152 14.63 11.12 -3.42
CA GLU A 152 14.62 9.66 -3.50
C GLU A 152 13.60 9.10 -4.51
N ARG A 153 12.65 9.91 -5.00
CA ARG A 153 11.68 9.45 -6.01
C ARG A 153 12.37 9.05 -7.30
N HIS A 154 11.96 7.92 -7.89
CA HIS A 154 12.52 7.43 -9.14
C HIS A 154 11.74 7.94 -10.36
N ALA A 155 12.45 8.24 -11.45
CA ALA A 155 11.85 8.78 -12.67
C ALA A 155 10.87 7.79 -13.35
N ALA A 156 11.09 6.49 -13.20
CA ALA A 156 10.25 5.44 -13.80
C ALA A 156 8.78 5.52 -13.37
N ASN A 157 8.50 5.97 -12.13
CA ASN A 157 7.14 6.05 -11.60
C ASN A 157 6.54 7.45 -11.60
N ARG A 158 7.14 8.40 -12.32
CA ARG A 158 6.66 9.78 -12.36
C ARG A 158 5.24 9.92 -12.93
N SER A 159 4.87 9.08 -13.88
CA SER A 159 3.54 9.03 -14.50
C SER A 159 2.67 7.87 -14.01
N THR A 160 3.15 7.07 -13.07
CA THR A 160 2.36 5.99 -12.46
C THR A 160 1.15 6.59 -11.72
N PRO A 161 -0.08 6.14 -12.03
CA PRO A 161 -1.28 6.63 -11.36
C PRO A 161 -1.25 6.30 -9.88
N VAL A 162 -1.66 7.26 -9.05
CA VAL A 162 -1.74 7.11 -7.59
C VAL A 162 -3.19 7.23 -7.15
N PHE A 163 -3.68 6.26 -6.40
CA PHE A 163 -4.98 6.30 -5.74
C PHE A 163 -4.77 6.50 -4.23
N LEU A 164 -5.35 7.55 -3.69
CA LEU A 164 -5.39 7.79 -2.25
C LEU A 164 -6.83 7.94 -1.78
N ALA A 165 -7.15 7.31 -0.66
CA ALA A 165 -8.47 7.45 -0.04
C ALA A 165 -8.37 7.55 1.48
N HIS A 166 -9.36 8.22 2.10
CA HIS A 166 -9.35 8.44 3.55
C HIS A 166 -10.75 8.57 4.13
N GLY A 167 -10.94 8.06 5.35
CA GLY A 167 -12.14 8.30 6.14
C GLY A 167 -12.16 9.71 6.73
N THR A 168 -13.26 10.45 6.57
CA THR A 168 -13.39 11.83 7.12
C THR A 168 -13.44 11.87 8.65
N GLU A 169 -13.78 10.74 9.29
CA GLU A 169 -13.90 10.59 10.73
C GLU A 169 -12.80 9.68 11.32
N ASP A 170 -11.67 9.52 10.61
CA ASP A 170 -10.57 8.67 11.03
C ASP A 170 -9.85 9.23 12.27
N PRO A 171 -9.94 8.56 13.45
CA PRO A 171 -9.29 9.00 14.67
C PRO A 171 -7.87 8.44 14.83
N VAL A 172 -7.46 7.50 14.00
CA VAL A 172 -6.17 6.78 14.10
C VAL A 172 -5.11 7.42 13.22
N VAL A 173 -5.43 7.61 11.94
CA VAL A 173 -4.65 8.41 11.01
C VAL A 173 -5.50 9.63 10.64
N LEU A 174 -5.21 10.77 11.25
CA LEU A 174 -6.03 11.97 11.04
C LEU A 174 -6.14 12.31 9.54
N PRO A 175 -7.32 12.69 9.03
CA PRO A 175 -7.54 13.03 7.62
C PRO A 175 -6.55 14.06 7.07
N ALA A 176 -6.09 14.99 7.92
CA ALA A 176 -5.09 15.98 7.56
C ALA A 176 -3.75 15.36 7.10
N LEU A 177 -3.38 14.16 7.61
CA LEU A 177 -2.16 13.46 7.19
C LEU A 177 -2.31 12.84 5.78
N GLY A 178 -3.51 12.33 5.45
CA GLY A 178 -3.83 11.87 4.09
C GLY A 178 -3.86 13.01 3.08
N GLU A 179 -4.46 14.15 3.46
CA GLU A 179 -4.44 15.37 2.63
C GLU A 179 -3.03 15.92 2.44
N GLU A 180 -2.17 15.82 3.44
CA GLU A 180 -0.75 16.20 3.32
C GLU A 180 -0.03 15.27 2.35
N ALA A 181 -0.23 13.95 2.45
CA ALA A 181 0.34 12.98 1.51
C ALA A 181 -0.09 13.29 0.07
N ARG A 182 -1.38 13.57 -0.16
CA ARG A 182 -1.90 14.00 -1.46
C ARG A 182 -1.16 15.23 -1.97
N ARG A 183 -1.12 16.32 -1.19
CA ARG A 183 -0.48 17.58 -1.59
C ARG A 183 1.00 17.41 -1.93
N LEU A 184 1.73 16.59 -1.17
CA LEU A 184 3.14 16.29 -1.41
C LEU A 184 3.34 15.56 -2.74
N LEU A 185 2.50 14.58 -3.05
CA LEU A 185 2.56 13.83 -4.31
C LEU A 185 2.16 14.70 -5.50
N GLU A 186 1.08 15.47 -5.40
CA GLU A 186 0.67 16.44 -6.44
C GLU A 186 1.76 17.50 -6.68
N GLY A 187 2.36 18.04 -5.60
CA GLY A 187 3.51 18.94 -5.67
C GLY A 187 4.74 18.32 -6.30
N ALA A 188 4.88 17.00 -6.23
CA ALA A 188 5.90 16.22 -6.93
C ALA A 188 5.47 15.79 -8.34
N SER A 189 4.35 16.29 -8.86
CA SER A 189 3.77 16.07 -10.19
C SER A 189 3.25 14.64 -10.44
N TYR A 190 2.82 13.93 -9.38
CA TYR A 190 2.06 12.69 -9.54
C TYR A 190 0.59 12.98 -9.85
N ALA A 191 -0.02 12.16 -10.71
CA ALA A 191 -1.46 12.17 -10.93
C ALA A 191 -2.14 11.41 -9.77
N VAL A 192 -2.72 12.15 -8.82
CA VAL A 192 -3.38 11.57 -7.64
C VAL A 192 -4.89 11.60 -7.82
N GLU A 193 -5.51 10.42 -7.80
CA GLU A 193 -6.95 10.27 -7.65
C GLU A 193 -7.26 10.22 -6.14
N TRP A 194 -7.97 11.24 -5.61
CA TRP A 194 -8.22 11.39 -4.19
C TRP A 194 -9.70 11.23 -3.88
N HIS A 195 -10.01 10.35 -2.91
CA HIS A 195 -11.35 10.12 -2.41
C HIS A 195 -11.46 10.26 -0.90
N THR A 196 -12.61 10.72 -0.44
CA THR A 196 -12.94 10.73 0.99
C THR A 196 -14.30 10.08 1.22
N TYR A 197 -14.42 9.38 2.34
CA TYR A 197 -15.64 8.67 2.69
C TYR A 197 -16.03 8.99 4.14
N ASN A 198 -17.35 9.04 4.40
CA ASN A 198 -17.84 9.22 5.76
C ASN A 198 -17.68 7.90 6.55
N MET A 199 -16.48 7.65 7.05
CA MET A 199 -16.11 6.46 7.81
C MET A 199 -14.93 6.75 8.75
N PRO A 200 -14.76 5.94 9.83
CA PRO A 200 -13.57 5.97 10.67
C PRO A 200 -12.36 5.32 9.98
N HIS A 201 -11.37 4.83 10.76
CA HIS A 201 -10.19 4.10 10.27
C HIS A 201 -10.57 2.67 9.81
N SER A 202 -11.18 2.58 8.65
CA SER A 202 -11.72 1.34 8.07
C SER A 202 -11.83 1.48 6.55
N VAL A 203 -12.41 0.49 5.89
CA VAL A 203 -12.86 0.57 4.50
C VAL A 203 -14.38 0.45 4.44
N CYS A 204 -15.02 1.08 3.45
CA CYS A 204 -16.46 0.99 3.23
C CYS A 204 -16.79 0.44 1.83
N PRO A 205 -18.03 -0.04 1.59
CA PRO A 205 -18.41 -0.60 0.29
C PRO A 205 -18.21 0.35 -0.89
N GLN A 206 -18.39 1.66 -0.68
CA GLN A 206 -18.15 2.68 -1.70
C GLN A 206 -16.67 2.72 -2.09
N GLU A 207 -15.77 2.75 -1.10
CA GLU A 207 -14.33 2.73 -1.34
C GLU A 207 -13.89 1.46 -2.07
N VAL A 208 -14.40 0.29 -1.67
CA VAL A 208 -14.11 -0.99 -2.34
C VAL A 208 -14.56 -0.95 -3.81
N ALA A 209 -15.73 -0.36 -4.10
CA ALA A 209 -16.21 -0.22 -5.48
C ALA A 209 -15.32 0.73 -6.32
N ASP A 210 -14.87 1.85 -5.72
CA ASP A 210 -13.99 2.82 -6.39
C ASP A 210 -12.59 2.22 -6.62
N VAL A 211 -12.05 1.48 -5.64
CA VAL A 211 -10.81 0.71 -5.78
C VAL A 211 -10.93 -0.32 -6.90
N ALA A 212 -12.03 -1.09 -6.97
CA ALA A 212 -12.27 -2.04 -8.04
C ALA A 212 -12.32 -1.36 -9.41
N ALA A 213 -12.99 -0.20 -9.50
CA ALA A 213 -13.05 0.58 -10.73
C ALA A 213 -11.67 1.12 -11.15
N TRP A 214 -10.86 1.55 -10.19
CA TRP A 214 -9.50 2.03 -10.44
C TRP A 214 -8.57 0.88 -10.89
N LEU A 215 -8.60 -0.27 -10.21
CA LEU A 215 -7.82 -1.45 -10.59
C LEU A 215 -8.08 -1.86 -12.04
N ARG A 216 -9.34 -1.89 -12.50
CA ARG A 216 -9.68 -2.20 -13.90
C ARG A 216 -9.07 -1.26 -14.94
N ARG A 217 -8.70 -0.03 -14.55
CA ARG A 217 -8.09 0.95 -15.45
C ARG A 217 -6.57 0.79 -15.54
N VAL A 218 -5.95 0.28 -14.49
CA VAL A 218 -4.49 0.27 -14.37
C VAL A 218 -3.85 -1.11 -14.60
N VAL A 219 -4.60 -2.22 -14.44
CA VAL A 219 -4.10 -3.60 -14.67
C VAL A 219 -4.94 -4.40 -15.63
#